data_0d483c7dba696db7f06b5c5075b56ba9
#
_entry.id   0d483c7dba696db7f06b5c5075b56ba9
#
_cell.length_a   1.000
_cell.length_b   1.000
_cell.length_c   1.000
_cell.angle_alpha   90.00
_cell.angle_beta   90.00
_cell.angle_gamma   90.00
#
_symmetry.space_group_name_H-M   'P 1'
#
loop_
_entity.id
_entity.type
_entity.pdbx_description
1 polymer ?
#
loop_
_entity_poly.entity_id
_entity_poly.type
_entity_poly.pdbx_seq_one_letter_code
_entity_poly.pdbx_strand_id
1 'polypeptide(L)'
;MKTKKIIVSILLLMLVFTCAVFAGGDDEKKGTGVASDIDYDSLSWDELYELAKQETGVIKVYATTTDASSAIRRFKTAFPELKDKIEYISCDNDTVAAKIEMECDTGNVNADVMQVKDNSGEIYHELVLYDYISIYRPEVITKHIDPSLLEFGLPLYATFNPWYYNTKMYPNGAPIESWWDIVQGYDSETGSYVGKDGVNHQFWTIFTKDITGPSYASLWCQLIIDADLLEKQYEAQYGKKLEYTYTSKLKNVPGIMELPENNAGVELFYRFTQMKMTELNDGDGVVDAVDQSINGPTLGLTSASKLDNADMGMSIAWVIGLEPYTAFKACSYSYIVNGTDNPAGARLYIMYCMGGEDGKSGCYTAFDKRGTWSVRDDVTFEKNGKTVEEVKLTEPDFDNIYDTYPNVTAYWKYWRSLATK
;
A
#
# COMPACT_ATOMS: atom_id res chain seq x y z
N MET A 1 5.50 8.90 45.25
CA MET A 1 5.06 8.40 43.96
C MET A 1 4.52 6.97 43.97
N LYS A 2 4.63 6.18 45.05
CA LYS A 2 4.08 4.80 45.13
C LYS A 2 2.61 4.69 45.52
N THR A 3 2.05 5.70 46.15
CA THR A 3 0.68 5.70 46.73
C THR A 3 -0.41 5.99 45.68
N LYS A 4 -0.12 6.67 44.59
CA LYS A 4 -1.13 6.96 43.52
C LYS A 4 -1.42 5.78 42.59
N LYS A 5 -0.50 4.82 42.46
CA LYS A 5 -0.75 3.61 41.64
C LYS A 5 -1.65 2.58 42.28
N ILE A 6 -1.70 2.54 43.60
CA ILE A 6 -2.54 1.60 44.38
C ILE A 6 -4.02 2.03 44.36
N ILE A 7 -4.31 3.33 44.32
CA ILE A 7 -5.68 3.85 44.30
C ILE A 7 -6.35 3.62 42.96
N VAL A 8 -5.61 3.70 41.85
CA VAL A 8 -6.15 3.44 40.50
C VAL A 8 -6.45 1.95 40.29
N SER A 9 -5.60 1.05 40.79
CA SER A 9 -5.87 -0.41 40.73
C SER A 9 -7.05 -0.86 41.56
N ILE A 10 -7.33 -0.21 42.72
CA ILE A 10 -8.50 -0.55 43.55
C ILE A 10 -9.80 0.00 42.96
N LEU A 11 -9.77 1.15 42.25
CA LEU A 11 -10.94 1.66 41.53
C LEU A 11 -11.32 0.79 40.32
N LEU A 12 -10.33 0.25 39.60
CA LEU A 12 -10.58 -0.68 38.47
C LEU A 12 -11.17 -2.03 38.96
N LEU A 13 -10.76 -2.53 40.13
CA LEU A 13 -11.28 -3.78 40.70
C LEU A 13 -12.72 -3.64 41.24
N MET A 14 -13.16 -2.45 41.65
CA MET A 14 -14.55 -2.21 42.09
C MET A 14 -15.53 -2.03 40.94
N LEU A 15 -15.08 -1.66 39.74
CA LEU A 15 -15.97 -1.56 38.57
C LEU A 15 -16.33 -2.93 37.98
N VAL A 16 -15.49 -3.95 38.20
CA VAL A 16 -15.74 -5.32 37.70
C VAL A 16 -16.75 -6.09 38.55
N PHE A 17 -16.97 -5.67 39.80
CA PHE A 17 -17.89 -6.40 40.74
C PHE A 17 -19.34 -5.92 40.74
N THR A 18 -19.68 -4.83 40.01
CA THR A 18 -21.05 -4.29 39.97
C THR A 18 -21.88 -4.74 38.76
N CYS A 19 -21.27 -5.44 37.78
CA CYS A 19 -22.00 -5.97 36.61
C CYS A 19 -22.48 -7.42 36.71
N ALA A 20 -22.34 -8.08 37.86
CA ALA A 20 -22.65 -9.52 38.02
C ALA A 20 -23.99 -9.86 38.67
N VAL A 21 -24.95 -8.93 38.81
CA VAL A 21 -26.21 -9.19 39.55
C VAL A 21 -27.48 -8.96 38.72
N PHE A 22 -27.42 -8.74 37.42
CA PHE A 22 -28.63 -8.71 36.59
C PHE A 22 -28.46 -9.49 35.27
N ALA A 23 -28.52 -10.81 35.36
CA ALA A 23 -28.82 -11.67 34.21
C ALA A 23 -29.49 -12.96 34.71
N GLY A 24 -30.74 -12.83 35.06
CA GLY A 24 -31.67 -13.94 35.13
C GLY A 24 -32.81 -13.65 34.18
N GLY A 25 -32.84 -14.32 33.04
CA GLY A 25 -33.85 -14.19 32.01
C GLY A 25 -33.67 -15.30 30.97
N ASP A 26 -34.57 -16.23 31.05
CA ASP A 26 -35.02 -17.33 30.19
C ASP A 26 -34.21 -17.76 28.97
N ASP A 27 -33.87 -19.04 28.97
CA ASP A 27 -33.44 -19.86 27.83
C ASP A 27 -34.45 -19.82 26.67
N GLU A 28 -34.30 -18.92 25.74
CA GLU A 28 -34.83 -19.13 24.39
C GLU A 28 -33.83 -19.97 23.59
N LYS A 29 -34.24 -21.18 23.28
CA LYS A 29 -33.58 -22.12 22.38
C LYS A 29 -33.30 -21.44 21.04
N LYS A 30 -32.09 -20.95 20.86
CA LYS A 30 -31.56 -20.71 19.51
C LYS A 30 -31.48 -22.08 18.81
N GLY A 31 -32.22 -22.20 17.73
CA GLY A 31 -32.20 -23.37 16.88
C GLY A 31 -30.75 -23.70 16.46
N THR A 32 -30.35 -24.92 16.77
CA THR A 32 -29.15 -25.54 16.22
C THR A 32 -29.43 -25.83 14.76
N GLY A 33 -29.30 -24.80 13.93
CA GLY A 33 -28.97 -25.00 12.54
C GLY A 33 -27.54 -25.54 12.51
N VAL A 34 -27.37 -26.77 12.09
CA VAL A 34 -26.06 -27.32 11.68
C VAL A 34 -25.61 -26.42 10.56
N ALA A 35 -24.73 -25.47 10.85
CA ALA A 35 -23.94 -24.80 9.82
C ALA A 35 -23.15 -25.95 9.18
N SER A 36 -23.56 -26.38 7.99
CA SER A 36 -22.73 -27.25 7.18
C SER A 36 -21.42 -26.50 6.98
N ASP A 37 -20.28 -27.10 7.35
CA ASP A 37 -18.96 -26.62 7.06
C ASP A 37 -18.80 -26.59 5.53
N ILE A 38 -19.25 -25.50 4.90
CA ILE A 38 -19.10 -25.29 3.46
C ILE A 38 -17.65 -24.87 3.23
N ASP A 39 -16.92 -25.69 2.48
CA ASP A 39 -15.61 -25.32 1.98
C ASP A 39 -15.80 -24.38 0.78
N TYR A 40 -15.89 -23.09 1.06
CA TYR A 40 -16.11 -22.07 0.04
C TYR A 40 -14.97 -21.95 -0.97
N ASP A 41 -13.75 -22.38 -0.62
CA ASP A 41 -12.58 -22.27 -1.51
C ASP A 41 -12.65 -23.32 -2.65
N SER A 42 -13.40 -24.40 -2.44
CA SER A 42 -13.63 -25.44 -3.44
C SER A 42 -14.84 -25.20 -4.37
N LEU A 43 -15.66 -24.19 -4.05
CA LEU A 43 -16.89 -23.94 -4.83
C LEU A 43 -16.58 -23.27 -6.18
N SER A 44 -17.30 -23.73 -7.20
CA SER A 44 -17.32 -23.11 -8.52
C SER A 44 -18.05 -21.77 -8.52
N TRP A 45 -17.84 -21.01 -9.58
CA TRP A 45 -18.55 -19.76 -9.85
C TRP A 45 -20.07 -19.89 -9.79
N ASP A 46 -20.62 -20.93 -10.41
CA ASP A 46 -22.07 -21.16 -10.46
C ASP A 46 -22.62 -21.53 -9.07
N GLU A 47 -21.90 -22.36 -8.30
CA GLU A 47 -22.29 -22.74 -6.93
C GLU A 47 -22.27 -21.52 -6.00
N LEU A 48 -21.24 -20.67 -6.06
CA LEU A 48 -21.20 -19.43 -5.30
C LEU A 48 -22.36 -18.50 -5.68
N TYR A 49 -22.71 -18.42 -6.98
CA TYR A 49 -23.84 -17.59 -7.43
C TYR A 49 -25.18 -18.09 -6.88
N GLU A 50 -25.41 -19.40 -6.93
CA GLU A 50 -26.64 -20.00 -6.40
C GLU A 50 -26.78 -19.79 -4.89
N LEU A 51 -25.68 -19.88 -4.12
CA LEU A 51 -25.67 -19.58 -2.69
C LEU A 51 -25.88 -18.08 -2.42
N ALA A 52 -25.20 -17.21 -3.14
CA ALA A 52 -25.31 -15.74 -2.98
C ALA A 52 -26.74 -15.21 -3.21
N LYS A 53 -27.51 -15.85 -4.10
CA LYS A 53 -28.92 -15.50 -4.30
C LYS A 53 -29.78 -15.74 -3.05
N GLN A 54 -29.40 -16.73 -2.23
CA GLN A 54 -30.12 -17.10 -1.02
C GLN A 54 -29.75 -16.21 0.17
N GLU A 55 -28.59 -15.57 0.14
CA GLU A 55 -28.18 -14.59 1.17
C GLU A 55 -29.11 -13.38 1.16
N THR A 56 -29.42 -12.86 2.35
CA THR A 56 -30.40 -11.77 2.50
C THR A 56 -29.78 -10.40 2.66
N GLY A 57 -28.47 -10.35 2.96
CA GLY A 57 -27.71 -9.13 3.18
C GLY A 57 -27.36 -8.39 1.88
N VAL A 58 -26.73 -7.24 2.04
CA VAL A 58 -26.09 -6.46 0.97
C VAL A 58 -24.59 -6.65 1.11
N ILE A 59 -23.93 -7.15 0.07
CA ILE A 59 -22.48 -7.32 0.01
C ILE A 59 -21.83 -5.92 0.03
N LYS A 60 -21.11 -5.58 1.08
CA LYS A 60 -20.44 -4.30 1.23
C LYS A 60 -18.95 -4.45 1.01
N VAL A 61 -18.48 -3.80 -0.03
CA VAL A 61 -17.07 -3.81 -0.44
C VAL A 61 -16.40 -2.54 0.07
N TYR A 62 -15.59 -2.67 1.11
CA TYR A 62 -14.70 -1.61 1.60
C TYR A 62 -13.45 -1.58 0.71
N ALA A 63 -13.26 -0.50 -0.02
CA ALA A 63 -12.14 -0.43 -0.94
C ALA A 63 -11.45 0.94 -0.94
N THR A 64 -10.13 0.92 -1.04
CA THR A 64 -9.27 2.10 -1.10
C THR A 64 -9.01 2.56 -2.53
N THR A 65 -9.57 1.87 -3.53
CA THR A 65 -9.48 2.21 -4.95
C THR A 65 -10.85 2.42 -5.58
N THR A 66 -10.98 3.45 -6.40
CA THR A 66 -12.20 3.71 -7.19
C THR A 66 -12.47 2.64 -8.27
N ASP A 67 -11.49 1.79 -8.58
CA ASP A 67 -11.63 0.69 -9.53
C ASP A 67 -12.64 -0.34 -9.06
N ALA A 68 -12.75 -0.54 -7.73
CA ALA A 68 -13.78 -1.38 -7.12
C ALA A 68 -15.20 -0.91 -7.49
N SER A 69 -15.45 0.41 -7.54
CA SER A 69 -16.75 0.94 -8.00
C SER A 69 -17.05 0.55 -9.45
N SER A 70 -16.03 0.57 -10.32
CA SER A 70 -16.17 0.11 -11.71
C SER A 70 -16.42 -1.39 -11.81
N ALA A 71 -15.73 -2.19 -10.98
CA ALA A 71 -15.93 -3.63 -10.89
C ALA A 71 -17.36 -3.96 -10.41
N ILE A 72 -17.85 -3.29 -9.38
CA ILE A 72 -19.23 -3.46 -8.87
C ILE A 72 -20.29 -3.13 -9.92
N ARG A 73 -20.10 -2.04 -10.68
CA ARG A 73 -21.03 -1.69 -11.77
C ARG A 73 -21.11 -2.81 -12.83
N ARG A 74 -19.98 -3.43 -13.16
CA ARG A 74 -19.94 -4.56 -14.10
C ARG A 74 -20.52 -5.83 -13.46
N PHE A 75 -20.25 -6.07 -12.17
CA PHE A 75 -20.83 -7.17 -11.41
C PHE A 75 -22.36 -7.13 -11.42
N LYS A 76 -22.96 -5.97 -11.17
CA LYS A 76 -24.42 -5.77 -11.26
C LYS A 76 -25.01 -6.11 -12.62
N THR A 77 -24.23 -5.96 -13.68
CA THR A 77 -24.64 -6.33 -15.04
C THR A 77 -24.50 -7.83 -15.28
N ALA A 78 -23.43 -8.44 -14.78
CA ALA A 78 -23.16 -9.88 -14.92
C ALA A 78 -24.10 -10.73 -14.07
N PHE A 79 -24.49 -10.24 -12.88
CA PHE A 79 -25.35 -10.91 -11.91
C PHE A 79 -26.61 -10.09 -11.62
N PRO A 80 -27.62 -10.09 -12.52
CA PRO A 80 -28.80 -9.23 -12.38
C PRO A 80 -29.62 -9.48 -11.12
N GLU A 81 -29.62 -10.70 -10.57
CA GLU A 81 -30.35 -11.05 -9.34
C GLU A 81 -29.65 -10.50 -8.08
N LEU A 82 -28.36 -10.18 -8.17
CA LEU A 82 -27.56 -9.58 -7.08
C LEU A 82 -27.36 -8.05 -7.25
N LYS A 83 -27.93 -7.44 -8.30
CA LYS A 83 -27.68 -6.03 -8.64
C LYS A 83 -27.96 -5.03 -7.50
N ASP A 84 -29.00 -5.32 -6.69
CA ASP A 84 -29.42 -4.48 -5.56
C ASP A 84 -28.83 -4.98 -4.23
N LYS A 85 -28.01 -6.04 -4.26
CA LYS A 85 -27.38 -6.70 -3.12
C LYS A 85 -25.86 -6.46 -3.05
N ILE A 86 -25.33 -5.45 -3.71
CA ILE A 86 -23.89 -5.10 -3.61
C ILE A 86 -23.69 -3.60 -3.66
N GLU A 87 -22.84 -3.08 -2.80
CA GLU A 87 -22.47 -1.66 -2.74
C GLU A 87 -20.97 -1.44 -2.51
N TYR A 88 -20.49 -0.30 -3.01
CA TYR A 88 -19.13 0.19 -2.83
C TYR A 88 -19.09 1.18 -1.68
N ILE A 89 -18.15 1.00 -0.76
CA ILE A 89 -17.88 1.93 0.34
C ILE A 89 -16.41 2.36 0.23
N SER A 90 -16.20 3.64 -0.08
CA SER A 90 -14.86 4.22 -0.15
C SER A 90 -14.24 4.28 1.25
N CYS A 91 -13.01 3.81 1.36
CA CYS A 91 -12.22 3.84 2.58
C CYS A 91 -10.82 4.41 2.27
N ASP A 92 -10.18 4.95 3.31
CA ASP A 92 -8.78 5.35 3.25
C ASP A 92 -7.90 4.22 3.76
N ASN A 93 -6.70 4.06 3.17
CA ASN A 93 -5.73 3.04 3.56
C ASN A 93 -5.38 3.14 5.06
N ASP A 94 -5.26 4.37 5.56
CA ASP A 94 -4.80 4.63 6.94
C ASP A 94 -5.86 4.36 8.00
N THR A 95 -7.10 4.07 7.62
CA THR A 95 -8.23 3.94 8.57
C THR A 95 -9.04 2.67 8.38
N VAL A 96 -8.90 1.98 7.26
CA VAL A 96 -9.72 0.81 6.95
C VAL A 96 -9.44 -0.36 7.89
N ALA A 97 -8.18 -0.57 8.27
CA ALA A 97 -7.78 -1.62 9.21
C ALA A 97 -8.47 -1.44 10.56
N ALA A 98 -8.29 -0.29 11.20
CA ALA A 98 -8.91 0.02 12.49
C ALA A 98 -10.46 -0.04 12.44
N LYS A 99 -11.06 0.28 11.28
CA LYS A 99 -12.51 0.17 11.11
C LYS A 99 -12.98 -1.28 11.09
N ILE A 100 -12.28 -2.17 10.40
CA ILE A 100 -12.59 -3.62 10.38
C ILE A 100 -12.41 -4.22 11.76
N GLU A 101 -11.28 -3.94 12.44
CA GLU A 101 -11.03 -4.37 13.81
C GLU A 101 -12.19 -3.98 14.74
N MET A 102 -12.57 -2.70 14.74
CA MET A 102 -13.66 -2.20 15.57
C MET A 102 -15.01 -2.88 15.26
N GLU A 103 -15.34 -3.12 13.99
CA GLU A 103 -16.57 -3.79 13.60
C GLU A 103 -16.59 -5.24 14.09
N CYS A 104 -15.49 -5.97 13.96
CA CYS A 104 -15.37 -7.34 14.43
C CYS A 104 -15.41 -7.43 15.97
N ASP A 105 -14.67 -6.59 16.68
CA ASP A 105 -14.63 -6.57 18.15
C ASP A 105 -15.99 -6.27 18.77
N THR A 106 -16.78 -5.41 18.13
CA THR A 106 -18.13 -5.08 18.62
C THR A 106 -19.20 -6.08 18.18
N GLY A 107 -18.86 -7.04 17.31
CA GLY A 107 -19.80 -7.99 16.71
C GLY A 107 -20.79 -7.34 15.74
N ASN A 108 -20.50 -6.12 15.28
CA ASN A 108 -21.31 -5.39 14.30
C ASN A 108 -20.61 -5.34 12.95
N VAL A 109 -20.26 -6.50 12.41
CA VAL A 109 -19.56 -6.62 11.12
C VAL A 109 -20.46 -6.05 10.02
N ASN A 110 -19.96 -5.04 9.36
CA ASN A 110 -20.69 -4.36 8.30
C ASN A 110 -20.03 -4.57 6.92
N ALA A 111 -18.74 -4.80 6.88
CA ALA A 111 -18.00 -5.11 5.65
C ALA A 111 -18.05 -6.62 5.36
N ASP A 112 -18.14 -6.98 4.08
CA ASP A 112 -18.04 -8.37 3.61
C ASP A 112 -16.72 -8.62 2.89
N VAL A 113 -16.25 -7.63 2.13
CA VAL A 113 -15.00 -7.67 1.37
C VAL A 113 -14.18 -6.44 1.69
N MET A 114 -12.88 -6.63 1.91
CA MET A 114 -11.90 -5.56 1.98
C MET A 114 -10.96 -5.64 0.77
N GLN A 115 -10.83 -4.52 0.03
CA GLN A 115 -9.87 -4.36 -1.07
C GLN A 115 -8.93 -3.20 -0.77
N VAL A 116 -7.66 -3.51 -0.51
CA VAL A 116 -6.68 -2.57 0.03
C VAL A 116 -5.30 -2.82 -0.59
N LYS A 117 -4.47 -1.77 -0.62
CA LYS A 117 -3.03 -1.92 -0.86
C LYS A 117 -2.35 -2.10 0.49
N ASP A 118 -1.87 -3.30 0.77
CA ASP A 118 -1.02 -3.52 1.93
C ASP A 118 0.45 -3.35 1.53
N ASN A 119 0.96 -2.15 1.72
CA ASN A 119 2.36 -1.85 1.41
C ASN A 119 3.26 -1.95 2.65
N SER A 120 2.67 -1.97 3.84
CA SER A 120 3.39 -2.00 5.13
C SER A 120 3.40 -3.38 5.79
N GLY A 121 2.61 -4.33 5.30
CA GLY A 121 2.36 -5.60 5.96
C GLY A 121 1.37 -5.50 7.13
N GLU A 122 0.85 -4.30 7.43
CA GLU A 122 -0.06 -4.04 8.56
C GLU A 122 -1.33 -4.90 8.49
N ILE A 123 -1.91 -5.01 7.28
CA ILE A 123 -3.15 -5.78 7.09
C ILE A 123 -2.96 -7.25 7.43
N TYR A 124 -1.83 -7.83 7.00
CA TYR A 124 -1.51 -9.20 7.34
C TYR A 124 -1.23 -9.37 8.84
N HIS A 125 -0.34 -8.55 9.39
CA HIS A 125 0.10 -8.67 10.78
C HIS A 125 -0.98 -8.33 11.80
N GLU A 126 -1.87 -7.37 11.50
CA GLU A 126 -2.87 -6.88 12.45
C GLU A 126 -4.27 -7.45 12.21
N LEU A 127 -4.64 -7.83 10.99
CA LEU A 127 -5.97 -8.33 10.71
C LEU A 127 -6.03 -9.82 10.38
N VAL A 128 -5.11 -10.32 9.51
CA VAL A 128 -5.12 -11.74 9.12
C VAL A 128 -4.69 -12.62 10.30
N LEU A 129 -3.57 -12.28 10.97
CA LEU A 129 -3.04 -13.07 12.08
C LEU A 129 -3.94 -13.03 13.33
N TYR A 130 -4.81 -12.03 13.46
CA TYR A 130 -5.79 -11.92 14.55
C TYR A 130 -7.20 -12.37 14.17
N ASP A 131 -7.34 -13.01 12.99
CA ASP A 131 -8.60 -13.60 12.53
C ASP A 131 -9.77 -12.61 12.35
N TYR A 132 -9.46 -11.33 12.06
CA TYR A 132 -10.47 -10.34 11.68
C TYR A 132 -10.89 -10.48 10.21
N ILE A 133 -9.96 -10.92 9.37
CA ILE A 133 -10.18 -11.18 7.96
C ILE A 133 -9.54 -12.50 7.56
N SER A 134 -10.02 -13.09 6.47
CA SER A 134 -9.48 -14.33 5.91
C SER A 134 -9.10 -14.17 4.44
N ILE A 135 -8.14 -14.99 4.01
CA ILE A 135 -7.65 -15.01 2.64
C ILE A 135 -8.44 -16.06 1.86
N TYR A 136 -9.17 -15.64 0.84
CA TYR A 136 -9.86 -16.53 -0.08
C TYR A 136 -8.86 -17.10 -1.10
N ARG A 137 -8.72 -18.43 -1.18
CA ARG A 137 -7.72 -19.11 -2.01
C ARG A 137 -8.32 -20.18 -2.94
N PRO A 138 -9.24 -19.83 -3.87
CA PRO A 138 -9.79 -20.79 -4.79
C PRO A 138 -8.70 -21.34 -5.74
N GLU A 139 -8.51 -22.66 -5.77
CA GLU A 139 -7.44 -23.30 -6.55
C GLU A 139 -7.48 -22.94 -8.03
N VAL A 140 -8.69 -22.78 -8.60
CA VAL A 140 -8.88 -22.40 -10.00
C VAL A 140 -8.24 -21.06 -10.38
N ILE A 141 -8.03 -20.18 -9.40
CA ILE A 141 -7.37 -18.87 -9.57
C ILE A 141 -5.92 -18.95 -9.08
N THR A 142 -5.70 -19.47 -7.87
CA THR A 142 -4.38 -19.41 -7.20
C THR A 142 -3.31 -20.21 -7.92
N LYS A 143 -3.67 -21.26 -8.67
CA LYS A 143 -2.72 -22.00 -9.51
C LYS A 143 -2.08 -21.16 -10.63
N HIS A 144 -2.66 -20.01 -10.96
CA HIS A 144 -2.20 -19.05 -11.96
C HIS A 144 -1.45 -17.86 -11.35
N ILE A 145 -1.18 -17.88 -10.04
CA ILE A 145 -0.52 -16.80 -9.31
C ILE A 145 0.76 -17.34 -8.70
N ASP A 146 1.83 -16.55 -8.74
CA ASP A 146 3.08 -16.91 -8.07
C ASP A 146 2.80 -17.15 -6.57
N PRO A 147 3.17 -18.34 -6.02
CA PRO A 147 2.92 -18.67 -4.62
C PRO A 147 3.46 -17.64 -3.62
N SER A 148 4.56 -16.96 -3.94
CA SER A 148 5.13 -15.91 -3.08
C SER A 148 4.21 -14.72 -2.89
N LEU A 149 3.33 -14.43 -3.84
CA LEU A 149 2.36 -13.34 -3.76
C LEU A 149 1.10 -13.72 -2.94
N LEU A 150 0.90 -15.01 -2.67
CA LEU A 150 -0.28 -15.51 -1.96
C LEU A 150 -0.09 -15.55 -0.43
N GLU A 151 1.11 -15.27 0.05
CA GLU A 151 1.42 -15.34 1.48
C GLU A 151 0.60 -14.34 2.28
N PHE A 152 0.57 -13.10 1.85
CA PHE A 152 -0.04 -11.98 2.57
C PHE A 152 -1.51 -11.72 2.20
N GLY A 153 -2.03 -12.31 1.13
CA GLY A 153 -3.42 -12.12 0.68
C GLY A 153 -3.69 -12.71 -0.69
N LEU A 154 -4.92 -12.56 -1.20
CA LEU A 154 -5.21 -12.82 -2.61
C LEU A 154 -4.95 -11.53 -3.40
N PRO A 155 -3.86 -11.43 -4.19
CA PRO A 155 -3.55 -10.22 -4.90
C PRO A 155 -4.49 -10.04 -6.10
N LEU A 156 -5.01 -8.81 -6.28
CA LEU A 156 -5.84 -8.42 -7.42
C LEU A 156 -4.99 -8.02 -8.63
N TYR A 157 -4.00 -7.18 -8.40
CA TYR A 157 -3.06 -6.69 -9.40
C TYR A 157 -1.81 -6.12 -8.73
N ALA A 158 -0.71 -6.08 -9.46
CA ALA A 158 0.52 -5.43 -9.04
C ALA A 158 0.59 -3.98 -9.57
N THR A 159 1.27 -3.12 -8.84
CA THR A 159 1.50 -1.71 -9.17
C THR A 159 2.76 -1.18 -8.46
N PHE A 160 3.08 0.11 -8.61
CA PHE A 160 4.21 0.76 -7.93
C PHE A 160 4.00 2.27 -7.80
N ASN A 161 4.89 2.95 -7.09
CA ASN A 161 4.93 4.40 -6.96
C ASN A 161 6.24 4.95 -7.58
N PRO A 162 6.20 5.43 -8.84
CA PRO A 162 7.36 6.01 -9.51
C PRO A 162 7.61 7.46 -9.14
N TRP A 163 8.82 7.90 -9.43
CA TRP A 163 9.11 9.30 -9.65
C TRP A 163 8.61 9.75 -11.02
N TYR A 164 8.01 10.92 -11.08
CA TYR A 164 7.61 11.61 -12.31
C TYR A 164 8.53 12.79 -12.58
N TYR A 165 8.80 13.04 -13.85
CA TYR A 165 9.53 14.20 -14.31
C TYR A 165 8.81 14.90 -15.46
N ASN A 166 9.16 16.18 -15.72
CA ASN A 166 8.59 16.96 -16.82
C ASN A 166 9.33 16.67 -18.15
N THR A 167 8.61 16.14 -19.15
CA THR A 167 9.19 15.75 -20.44
C THR A 167 9.56 16.93 -21.34
N LYS A 168 9.00 18.13 -21.10
CA LYS A 168 9.45 19.34 -21.81
C LYS A 168 10.82 19.79 -21.33
N MET A 169 11.12 19.62 -20.05
CA MET A 169 12.45 19.90 -19.50
C MET A 169 13.47 18.84 -19.87
N TYR A 170 13.05 17.58 -19.87
CA TYR A 170 13.92 16.44 -20.13
C TYR A 170 13.34 15.56 -21.24
N PRO A 171 13.40 16.01 -22.52
CA PRO A 171 12.79 15.27 -23.63
C PRO A 171 13.46 13.93 -23.90
N ASN A 172 14.68 13.71 -23.41
CA ASN A 172 15.44 12.46 -23.55
C ASN A 172 15.47 11.62 -22.26
N GLY A 173 14.62 11.93 -21.27
CA GLY A 173 14.60 11.31 -19.95
C GLY A 173 15.27 12.18 -18.89
N ALA A 174 14.83 12.04 -17.63
CA ALA A 174 15.47 12.69 -16.50
C ALA A 174 16.90 12.13 -16.32
N PRO A 175 17.89 12.96 -15.99
CA PRO A 175 19.29 12.54 -15.82
C PRO A 175 19.50 11.88 -14.44
N ILE A 176 18.75 10.81 -14.17
CA ILE A 176 18.74 10.07 -12.91
C ILE A 176 18.92 8.59 -13.24
N GLU A 177 19.99 7.98 -12.75
CA GLU A 177 20.33 6.57 -12.93
C GLU A 177 20.14 5.77 -11.62
N SER A 178 20.15 6.45 -10.47
CA SER A 178 20.01 5.83 -9.15
C SER A 178 19.25 6.70 -8.17
N TRP A 179 18.85 6.12 -7.05
CA TRP A 179 18.30 6.87 -5.91
C TRP A 179 19.25 7.94 -5.37
N TRP A 180 20.56 7.72 -5.51
CA TRP A 180 21.58 8.68 -5.07
C TRP A 180 21.59 9.95 -5.91
N ASP A 181 21.25 9.89 -7.19
CA ASP A 181 21.16 11.08 -8.04
C ASP A 181 20.03 12.03 -7.61
N ILE A 182 19.03 11.51 -6.89
CA ILE A 182 17.95 12.33 -6.35
C ILE A 182 18.46 13.19 -5.18
N VAL A 183 19.33 12.62 -4.33
CA VAL A 183 19.77 13.24 -3.06
C VAL A 183 21.26 13.59 -3.02
N GLN A 184 22.02 13.22 -4.04
CA GLN A 184 23.48 13.37 -4.08
C GLN A 184 23.88 14.85 -4.09
N GLY A 185 24.90 15.15 -3.29
CA GLY A 185 25.53 16.45 -3.31
C GLY A 185 24.66 17.56 -2.76
N TYR A 186 23.64 17.24 -1.92
CA TYR A 186 22.84 18.27 -1.28
C TYR A 186 23.72 19.26 -0.49
N ASP A 187 23.78 20.46 -0.97
CA ASP A 187 24.35 21.62 -0.30
C ASP A 187 23.23 22.63 -0.02
N SER A 188 22.79 22.70 1.24
CA SER A 188 21.68 23.57 1.64
C SER A 188 21.98 25.07 1.48
N GLU A 189 23.25 25.46 1.43
CA GLU A 189 23.66 26.88 1.30
C GLU A 189 23.62 27.33 -0.16
N THR A 190 24.06 26.48 -1.09
CA THR A 190 24.14 26.85 -2.51
C THR A 190 22.93 26.44 -3.33
N GLY A 191 22.12 25.50 -2.86
CA GLY A 191 21.00 24.92 -3.62
C GLY A 191 21.44 24.22 -4.90
N SER A 192 22.68 23.74 -4.94
CA SER A 192 23.28 23.08 -6.10
C SER A 192 24.25 21.96 -5.71
N TYR A 193 24.59 21.10 -6.64
CA TYR A 193 25.59 20.04 -6.48
C TYR A 193 26.43 19.89 -7.73
N VAL A 194 27.64 19.37 -7.57
CA VAL A 194 28.48 19.01 -8.73
C VAL A 194 28.19 17.56 -9.12
N GLY A 195 27.63 17.37 -10.29
CA GLY A 195 27.34 16.03 -10.84
C GLY A 195 28.60 15.24 -11.20
N LYS A 196 28.42 13.97 -11.60
CA LYS A 196 29.49 13.08 -12.05
C LYS A 196 30.23 13.61 -13.30
N ASP A 197 29.55 14.43 -14.07
CA ASP A 197 30.06 15.14 -15.25
C ASP A 197 30.94 16.37 -14.90
N GLY A 198 31.10 16.69 -13.64
CA GLY A 198 31.80 17.87 -13.16
C GLY A 198 31.03 19.19 -13.35
N VAL A 199 29.77 19.12 -13.76
CA VAL A 199 28.90 20.28 -13.96
C VAL A 199 28.11 20.57 -12.68
N ASN A 200 27.87 21.85 -12.41
CA ASN A 200 27.04 22.28 -11.31
C ASN A 200 25.56 22.18 -11.70
N HIS A 201 24.81 21.34 -11.00
CA HIS A 201 23.40 21.10 -11.23
C HIS A 201 22.56 21.71 -10.12
N GLN A 202 21.36 22.15 -10.46
CA GLN A 202 20.37 22.54 -9.46
C GLN A 202 19.76 21.31 -8.80
N PHE A 203 19.44 21.40 -7.49
CA PHE A 203 18.71 20.35 -6.81
C PHE A 203 17.29 20.20 -7.32
N TRP A 204 16.80 18.96 -7.23
CA TRP A 204 15.42 18.65 -7.50
C TRP A 204 14.50 19.35 -6.48
N THR A 205 13.44 19.96 -6.98
CA THR A 205 12.28 20.30 -6.15
C THR A 205 11.35 19.10 -6.14
N ILE A 206 11.00 18.62 -4.96
CA ILE A 206 10.19 17.42 -4.77
C ILE A 206 8.74 17.81 -4.51
N PHE A 207 7.83 17.17 -5.25
CA PHE A 207 6.41 17.14 -4.96
C PHE A 207 6.00 15.72 -4.54
N THR A 208 5.26 15.58 -3.45
CA THR A 208 4.87 14.28 -2.94
C THR A 208 3.55 14.40 -2.16
N LYS A 209 2.94 13.28 -1.87
CA LYS A 209 1.94 13.18 -0.79
C LYS A 209 2.66 13.02 0.55
N ASP A 210 1.88 12.90 1.63
CA ASP A 210 2.42 12.59 2.95
C ASP A 210 3.31 11.34 2.90
N ILE A 211 4.59 11.52 3.22
CA ILE A 211 5.59 10.44 3.22
C ILE A 211 5.36 9.46 4.39
N THR A 212 4.63 9.88 5.42
CA THR A 212 4.33 9.01 6.57
C THR A 212 3.21 8.02 6.32
N GLY A 213 2.46 8.19 5.24
CA GLY A 213 1.41 7.24 4.86
C GLY A 213 2.00 5.89 4.39
N PRO A 214 1.29 4.76 4.62
CA PRO A 214 1.80 3.40 4.35
C PRO A 214 2.39 3.21 2.96
N SER A 215 1.77 3.81 1.94
CA SER A 215 2.21 3.67 0.54
C SER A 215 3.59 4.25 0.23
N TYR A 216 4.05 5.23 0.98
CA TYR A 216 5.33 5.92 0.75
C TYR A 216 6.38 5.55 1.78
N ALA A 217 6.00 5.50 3.06
CA ALA A 217 6.92 5.09 4.12
C ALA A 217 7.49 3.70 3.88
N SER A 218 6.67 2.77 3.38
CA SER A 218 7.10 1.40 3.07
C SER A 218 8.20 1.33 2.00
N LEU A 219 8.16 2.23 1.01
CA LEU A 219 9.24 2.32 0.02
C LEU A 219 10.58 2.71 0.68
N TRP A 220 10.53 3.64 1.64
CA TRP A 220 11.72 4.02 2.41
C TRP A 220 12.17 2.91 3.36
N CYS A 221 11.23 2.14 3.95
CA CYS A 221 11.55 0.94 4.72
C CYS A 221 12.32 -0.07 3.86
N GLN A 222 11.83 -0.37 2.66
CA GLN A 222 12.50 -1.29 1.75
C GLN A 222 13.92 -0.82 1.39
N LEU A 223 14.11 0.47 1.11
CA LEU A 223 15.44 1.03 0.85
C LEU A 223 16.37 0.94 2.07
N ILE A 224 15.83 1.05 3.30
CA ILE A 224 16.60 0.88 4.54
C ILE A 224 16.98 -0.58 4.77
N ILE A 225 16.10 -1.51 4.46
CA ILE A 225 16.34 -2.97 4.52
C ILE A 225 17.45 -3.34 3.52
N ASP A 226 17.39 -2.77 2.30
CA ASP A 226 18.33 -3.05 1.22
C ASP A 226 19.60 -2.18 1.26
N ALA A 227 20.03 -1.77 2.44
CA ALA A 227 21.17 -0.86 2.65
C ALA A 227 22.45 -1.31 1.90
N ASP A 228 22.75 -2.60 1.93
CA ASP A 228 23.95 -3.15 1.27
C ASP A 228 23.93 -2.96 -0.26
N LEU A 229 22.74 -3.03 -0.87
CA LEU A 229 22.58 -2.78 -2.31
C LEU A 229 22.80 -1.31 -2.62
N LEU A 230 22.29 -0.42 -1.78
CA LEU A 230 22.46 1.03 -1.94
C LEU A 230 23.91 1.47 -1.72
N GLU A 231 24.63 0.89 -0.75
CA GLU A 231 26.04 1.19 -0.52
C GLU A 231 26.90 0.77 -1.70
N LYS A 232 26.73 -0.47 -2.18
CA LYS A 232 27.42 -0.99 -3.37
C LYS A 232 27.14 -0.11 -4.60
N GLN A 233 25.89 0.32 -4.78
CA GLN A 233 25.52 1.19 -5.88
C GLN A 233 26.19 2.56 -5.78
N TYR A 234 26.26 3.15 -4.58
CA TYR A 234 26.97 4.40 -4.36
C TYR A 234 28.46 4.28 -4.71
N GLU A 235 29.12 3.26 -4.19
CA GLU A 235 30.54 3.03 -4.47
C GLU A 235 30.81 2.79 -5.98
N ALA A 236 29.96 2.02 -6.64
CA ALA A 236 30.10 1.76 -8.09
C ALA A 236 29.89 3.03 -8.92
N GLN A 237 28.93 3.87 -8.56
CA GLN A 237 28.60 5.07 -9.30
C GLN A 237 29.61 6.21 -9.08
N TYR A 238 30.08 6.42 -7.85
CA TYR A 238 30.90 7.57 -7.50
C TYR A 238 32.39 7.25 -7.26
N GLY A 239 32.75 5.96 -7.23
CA GLY A 239 34.14 5.51 -7.07
C GLY A 239 34.73 5.83 -5.67
N LYS A 240 33.89 6.05 -4.68
CA LYS A 240 34.29 6.38 -3.30
C LYS A 240 33.34 5.76 -2.29
N LYS A 241 33.81 5.58 -1.05
CA LYS A 241 32.98 5.10 0.05
C LYS A 241 31.89 6.09 0.43
N LEU A 242 30.74 5.56 0.84
CA LEU A 242 29.66 6.37 1.37
C LEU A 242 30.04 6.96 2.73
N GLU A 243 29.79 8.25 2.90
CA GLU A 243 29.91 8.94 4.19
C GLU A 243 28.54 9.00 4.88
N TYR A 244 28.50 8.53 6.13
CA TYR A 244 27.28 8.50 6.95
C TYR A 244 27.17 9.77 7.79
N THR A 245 26.38 10.73 7.32
CA THR A 245 26.23 12.05 7.95
C THR A 245 25.10 12.07 9.00
N TYR A 246 24.15 11.15 8.91
CA TYR A 246 23.01 11.05 9.83
C TYR A 246 23.39 10.61 11.25
N THR A 247 24.48 9.87 11.43
CA THR A 247 24.87 9.28 12.72
C THR A 247 25.00 10.31 13.84
N SER A 248 25.50 11.51 13.52
CA SER A 248 25.57 12.61 14.47
C SER A 248 24.21 13.21 14.82
N LYS A 249 23.16 12.91 14.08
CA LYS A 249 21.80 13.44 14.21
C LYS A 249 20.84 12.48 14.92
N LEU A 250 21.27 11.23 15.18
CA LEU A 250 20.46 10.21 15.85
C LEU A 250 20.27 10.44 17.35
N LYS A 251 21.20 11.14 18.00
CA LYS A 251 21.35 11.15 19.47
C LYS A 251 20.19 11.73 20.27
N ASN A 252 19.18 12.32 19.64
CA ASN A 252 18.16 13.10 20.33
C ASN A 252 16.71 12.85 19.90
N VAL A 253 16.41 11.74 19.22
CA VAL A 253 15.03 11.43 18.80
C VAL A 253 14.35 10.63 19.92
N PRO A 254 13.40 11.19 20.69
CA PRO A 254 12.80 10.49 21.81
C PRO A 254 11.91 9.31 21.34
N GLY A 255 12.08 8.16 21.98
CA GLY A 255 11.15 7.02 21.80
C GLY A 255 11.37 6.17 20.57
N ILE A 256 12.50 6.30 19.89
CA ILE A 256 12.82 5.53 18.68
C ILE A 256 13.75 4.37 19.03
N MET A 257 13.48 3.19 18.44
CA MET A 257 14.46 2.10 18.39
C MET A 257 15.69 2.58 17.60
N GLU A 258 16.88 2.20 18.07
CA GLU A 258 18.13 2.61 17.42
C GLU A 258 18.14 2.18 15.96
N LEU A 259 18.21 3.15 15.03
CA LEU A 259 18.60 2.83 13.66
C LEU A 259 20.06 2.40 13.65
N PRO A 260 20.41 1.42 12.79
CA PRO A 260 21.78 0.93 12.73
C PRO A 260 22.74 2.07 12.36
N GLU A 261 23.88 2.12 13.03
CA GLU A 261 25.02 2.92 12.56
C GLU A 261 25.45 2.41 11.18
N ASN A 262 25.76 3.29 10.24
CA ASN A 262 26.24 2.93 8.91
C ASN A 262 25.24 2.12 8.06
N ASN A 263 24.00 2.60 7.94
CA ASN A 263 23.01 2.06 7.01
C ASN A 263 22.81 3.01 5.84
N ALA A 264 23.08 2.56 4.62
CA ALA A 264 23.02 3.40 3.42
C ALA A 264 21.58 3.88 3.09
N GLY A 265 20.57 3.07 3.38
CA GLY A 265 19.17 3.48 3.21
C GLY A 265 18.76 4.57 4.17
N VAL A 266 19.24 4.53 5.42
CA VAL A 266 19.02 5.60 6.40
C VAL A 266 19.75 6.87 5.99
N GLU A 267 20.98 6.79 5.47
CA GLU A 267 21.71 7.94 4.94
C GLU A 267 20.97 8.56 3.74
N LEU A 268 20.50 7.73 2.81
CA LEU A 268 19.69 8.17 1.67
C LEU A 268 18.43 8.89 2.14
N PHE A 269 17.70 8.29 3.09
CA PHE A 269 16.48 8.86 3.65
C PHE A 269 16.75 10.18 4.40
N TYR A 270 17.81 10.23 5.19
CA TYR A 270 18.21 11.46 5.87
C TYR A 270 18.49 12.59 4.87
N ARG A 271 19.29 12.35 3.82
CA ARG A 271 19.53 13.35 2.76
C ARG A 271 18.24 13.77 2.07
N PHE A 272 17.35 12.83 1.79
CA PHE A 272 16.05 13.14 1.22
C PHE A 272 15.23 14.09 2.10
N THR A 273 15.23 13.90 3.43
CA THR A 273 14.50 14.80 4.35
C THR A 273 15.00 16.25 4.34
N GLN A 274 16.23 16.48 3.88
CA GLN A 274 16.84 17.83 3.80
C GLN A 274 16.47 18.55 2.49
N MET A 275 15.87 17.87 1.52
CA MET A 275 15.56 18.46 0.22
C MET A 275 14.41 19.46 0.29
N LYS A 276 14.38 20.39 -0.69
CA LYS A 276 13.23 21.26 -0.91
C LYS A 276 12.05 20.43 -1.41
N MET A 277 10.97 20.40 -0.65
CA MET A 277 9.78 19.64 -1.05
C MET A 277 8.48 20.35 -0.65
N THR A 278 7.42 19.98 -1.37
CA THR A 278 6.04 20.39 -1.11
C THR A 278 5.18 19.14 -1.03
N GLU A 279 4.49 18.96 0.08
CA GLU A 279 3.49 17.93 0.27
C GLU A 279 2.14 18.43 -0.28
N LEU A 280 1.48 17.58 -1.05
CA LEU A 280 0.20 17.85 -1.71
C LEU A 280 -0.83 16.82 -1.27
N ASN A 281 -2.11 17.19 -1.34
CA ASN A 281 -3.19 16.37 -0.79
C ASN A 281 -3.44 15.09 -1.56
N ASP A 282 -3.18 15.09 -2.88
CA ASP A 282 -3.46 13.95 -3.76
C ASP A 282 -2.45 13.81 -4.90
N GLY A 283 -2.53 12.68 -5.60
CA GLY A 283 -1.59 12.35 -6.66
C GLY A 283 -1.81 13.16 -7.95
N ASP A 284 -3.00 13.70 -8.18
CA ASP A 284 -3.26 14.57 -9.34
C ASP A 284 -2.55 15.90 -9.15
N GLY A 285 -2.64 16.49 -7.96
CA GLY A 285 -1.87 17.67 -7.60
C GLY A 285 -0.36 17.49 -7.76
N VAL A 286 0.17 16.29 -7.45
CA VAL A 286 1.61 16.00 -7.65
C VAL A 286 2.00 16.06 -9.13
N VAL A 287 1.26 15.38 -10.01
CA VAL A 287 1.58 15.39 -11.45
C VAL A 287 1.29 16.73 -12.12
N ASP A 288 0.26 17.45 -11.67
CA ASP A 288 0.00 18.83 -12.10
C ASP A 288 1.17 19.76 -11.78
N ALA A 289 1.71 19.66 -10.55
CA ALA A 289 2.86 20.45 -10.13
C ALA A 289 4.11 20.12 -10.96
N VAL A 290 4.33 18.86 -11.32
CA VAL A 290 5.42 18.44 -12.21
C VAL A 290 5.22 18.99 -13.63
N ASP A 291 4.02 18.86 -14.21
CA ASP A 291 3.73 19.37 -15.56
C ASP A 291 3.93 20.88 -15.69
N GLN A 292 3.50 21.63 -14.66
CA GLN A 292 3.58 23.09 -14.64
C GLN A 292 4.99 23.62 -14.33
N SER A 293 5.91 22.78 -13.85
CA SER A 293 7.25 23.20 -13.43
C SER A 293 8.18 23.32 -14.63
N ILE A 294 8.35 24.55 -15.11
CA ILE A 294 9.22 24.88 -16.25
C ILE A 294 10.50 25.66 -15.85
N ASN A 295 10.63 26.03 -14.57
CA ASN A 295 11.68 26.95 -14.09
C ASN A 295 12.77 26.28 -13.26
N GLY A 296 12.83 24.96 -13.22
CA GLY A 296 13.82 24.21 -12.46
C GLY A 296 13.55 22.72 -12.42
N PRO A 297 14.55 21.90 -12.07
CA PRO A 297 14.40 20.45 -12.02
C PRO A 297 13.39 20.04 -10.97
N THR A 298 12.40 19.26 -11.36
CA THR A 298 11.28 18.86 -10.53
C THR A 298 11.02 17.37 -10.64
N LEU A 299 10.79 16.73 -9.50
CA LEU A 299 10.33 15.34 -9.40
C LEU A 299 9.05 15.27 -8.59
N GLY A 300 8.16 14.38 -9.00
CA GLY A 300 6.94 14.05 -8.26
C GLY A 300 6.90 12.57 -7.89
N LEU A 301 6.62 12.24 -6.63
CA LEU A 301 6.44 10.86 -6.19
C LEU A 301 4.95 10.57 -5.98
N THR A 302 4.37 9.70 -6.81
CA THR A 302 2.96 9.29 -6.67
C THR A 302 2.67 7.99 -7.43
N SER A 303 1.41 7.53 -7.38
CA SER A 303 0.95 6.28 -8.02
C SER A 303 1.22 6.26 -9.53
N ALA A 304 1.66 5.11 -10.02
CA ALA A 304 1.96 4.87 -11.43
C ALA A 304 0.78 5.17 -12.37
N SER A 305 -0.45 4.93 -11.94
CA SER A 305 -1.65 5.18 -12.75
C SER A 305 -1.86 6.66 -13.14
N LYS A 306 -1.16 7.60 -12.48
CA LYS A 306 -1.22 9.02 -12.85
C LYS A 306 -0.58 9.33 -14.20
N LEU A 307 0.14 8.38 -14.80
CA LEU A 307 0.64 8.52 -16.16
C LEU A 307 -0.49 8.60 -17.21
N ASP A 308 -1.70 8.16 -16.88
CA ASP A 308 -2.88 8.34 -17.75
C ASP A 308 -3.13 9.82 -18.08
N ASN A 309 -2.70 10.75 -17.21
CA ASN A 309 -2.79 12.18 -17.45
C ASN A 309 -1.90 12.67 -18.63
N ALA A 310 -0.86 11.90 -19.00
CA ALA A 310 -0.07 12.20 -20.19
C ALA A 310 -0.90 12.06 -21.48
N ASP A 311 -1.85 11.12 -21.53
CA ASP A 311 -2.79 10.98 -22.66
C ASP A 311 -3.78 12.15 -22.74
N MET A 312 -3.99 12.85 -21.64
CA MET A 312 -4.79 14.08 -21.58
C MET A 312 -3.99 15.36 -21.87
N GLY A 313 -2.70 15.22 -22.21
CA GLY A 313 -1.82 16.30 -22.68
C GLY A 313 -0.83 16.82 -21.64
N MET A 314 -0.70 16.21 -20.44
CA MET A 314 0.35 16.57 -19.50
C MET A 314 1.72 16.10 -20.01
N SER A 315 2.74 16.89 -19.75
CA SER A 315 4.12 16.61 -20.16
C SER A 315 4.88 15.91 -19.03
N ILE A 316 4.45 14.70 -18.72
CA ILE A 316 4.99 13.89 -17.61
C ILE A 316 5.40 12.50 -18.10
N ALA A 317 6.41 11.92 -17.46
CA ALA A 317 6.79 10.53 -17.62
C ALA A 317 7.38 9.97 -16.33
N TRP A 318 7.46 8.63 -16.23
CA TRP A 318 8.12 7.94 -15.13
C TRP A 318 9.64 7.99 -15.26
N VAL A 319 10.32 8.12 -14.13
CA VAL A 319 11.70 7.68 -13.98
C VAL A 319 11.66 6.18 -13.70
N ILE A 320 12.24 5.36 -14.57
CA ILE A 320 12.31 3.90 -14.45
C ILE A 320 13.74 3.41 -14.67
N GLY A 321 14.03 2.19 -14.23
CA GLY A 321 15.35 1.59 -14.35
C GLY A 321 16.36 2.16 -13.35
N LEU A 322 15.90 2.75 -12.24
CA LEU A 322 16.79 3.22 -11.18
C LEU A 322 17.59 2.08 -10.55
N GLU A 323 18.82 2.36 -10.19
CA GLU A 323 19.66 1.47 -9.39
C GLU A 323 19.47 1.70 -7.89
N PRO A 324 19.40 0.63 -7.07
CA PRO A 324 19.41 -0.80 -7.44
C PRO A 324 18.08 -1.26 -8.04
N TYR A 325 16.98 -0.58 -7.81
CA TYR A 325 15.63 -0.79 -8.37
C TYR A 325 14.84 0.51 -8.36
N THR A 326 13.80 0.60 -9.19
CA THR A 326 12.93 1.78 -9.27
C THR A 326 12.03 1.92 -8.04
N ALA A 327 11.39 0.82 -7.64
CA ALA A 327 10.50 0.71 -6.48
C ALA A 327 10.27 -0.77 -6.16
N PHE A 328 9.50 -1.07 -5.12
CA PHE A 328 9.01 -2.43 -4.92
C PHE A 328 7.66 -2.64 -5.63
N LYS A 329 7.37 -3.90 -5.94
CA LYS A 329 6.11 -4.33 -6.53
C LYS A 329 5.02 -4.35 -5.46
N ALA A 330 4.17 -3.33 -5.43
CA ALA A 330 3.03 -3.25 -4.53
C ALA A 330 1.85 -4.03 -5.10
N CYS A 331 1.15 -4.82 -4.29
CA CYS A 331 -0.08 -5.49 -4.68
C CYS A 331 -1.30 -4.83 -4.03
N SER A 332 -2.42 -4.84 -4.75
CA SER A 332 -3.73 -4.64 -4.16
C SER A 332 -4.30 -6.00 -3.83
N TYR A 333 -4.77 -6.20 -2.62
CA TYR A 333 -5.26 -7.47 -2.12
C TYR A 333 -6.77 -7.44 -1.90
N SER A 334 -7.39 -8.62 -1.93
CA SER A 334 -8.79 -8.83 -1.53
C SER A 334 -8.86 -9.82 -0.38
N TYR A 335 -9.68 -9.50 0.61
CA TYR A 335 -9.91 -10.32 1.80
C TYR A 335 -11.41 -10.47 2.05
N ILE A 336 -11.78 -11.56 2.72
CA ILE A 336 -13.12 -11.76 3.28
C ILE A 336 -13.10 -11.26 4.73
N VAL A 337 -14.07 -10.45 5.12
CA VAL A 337 -14.21 -10.03 6.52
C VAL A 337 -14.88 -11.14 7.32
N ASN A 338 -14.27 -11.56 8.42
CA ASN A 338 -14.81 -12.64 9.24
C ASN A 338 -16.08 -12.18 9.96
N GLY A 339 -17.07 -13.05 10.00
CA GLY A 339 -18.41 -12.70 10.48
C GLY A 339 -19.34 -12.09 9.43
N THR A 340 -18.95 -12.05 8.16
CA THR A 340 -19.82 -11.62 7.04
C THR A 340 -21.12 -12.41 6.98
N ASP A 341 -22.23 -11.72 6.73
CA ASP A 341 -23.55 -12.32 6.47
C ASP A 341 -23.70 -12.78 5.00
N ASN A 342 -22.71 -12.45 4.13
CA ASN A 342 -22.74 -12.73 2.69
C ASN A 342 -21.49 -13.53 2.22
N PRO A 343 -21.18 -14.69 2.83
CA PRO A 343 -19.92 -15.40 2.57
C PRO A 343 -19.77 -15.90 1.13
N ALA A 344 -20.85 -16.31 0.48
CA ALA A 344 -20.82 -16.73 -0.92
C ALA A 344 -20.76 -15.54 -1.87
N GLY A 345 -21.55 -14.50 -1.62
CA GLY A 345 -21.58 -13.28 -2.43
C GLY A 345 -20.24 -12.53 -2.41
N ALA A 346 -19.59 -12.46 -1.25
CA ALA A 346 -18.27 -11.87 -1.10
C ALA A 346 -17.22 -12.59 -1.95
N ARG A 347 -17.20 -13.94 -1.91
CA ARG A 347 -16.27 -14.76 -2.71
C ARG A 347 -16.56 -14.69 -4.19
N LEU A 348 -17.83 -14.73 -4.57
CA LEU A 348 -18.25 -14.55 -5.97
C LEU A 348 -17.77 -13.20 -6.53
N TYR A 349 -17.89 -12.12 -5.74
CA TYR A 349 -17.39 -10.81 -6.15
C TYR A 349 -15.87 -10.80 -6.33
N ILE A 350 -15.13 -11.39 -5.39
CA ILE A 350 -13.67 -11.48 -5.51
C ILE A 350 -13.29 -12.32 -6.74
N MET A 351 -13.90 -13.48 -6.95
CA MET A 351 -13.66 -14.34 -8.12
C MET A 351 -13.98 -13.59 -9.42
N TYR A 352 -15.06 -12.81 -9.44
CA TYR A 352 -15.40 -11.95 -10.58
C TYR A 352 -14.34 -10.89 -10.87
N CYS A 353 -13.80 -10.24 -9.82
CA CYS A 353 -12.72 -9.28 -9.94
C CYS A 353 -11.44 -9.90 -10.51
N MET A 354 -11.20 -11.18 -10.21
CA MET A 354 -10.02 -11.94 -10.65
C MET A 354 -10.14 -12.51 -12.08
N GLY A 355 -11.24 -12.23 -12.80
CA GLY A 355 -11.45 -12.72 -14.16
C GLY A 355 -12.22 -14.03 -14.25
N GLY A 356 -12.82 -14.49 -13.14
CA GLY A 356 -13.49 -15.77 -13.08
C GLY A 356 -12.53 -16.96 -13.12
N GLU A 357 -13.07 -18.15 -13.30
CA GLU A 357 -12.31 -19.41 -13.36
C GLU A 357 -11.39 -19.48 -14.60
N ASP A 358 -11.81 -18.88 -15.70
CA ASP A 358 -11.13 -18.95 -17.01
C ASP A 358 -10.24 -17.72 -17.32
N GLY A 359 -10.12 -16.80 -16.38
CA GLY A 359 -9.39 -15.55 -16.57
C GLY A 359 -10.05 -14.52 -17.49
N LYS A 360 -11.28 -14.79 -17.99
CA LYS A 360 -11.96 -14.00 -19.05
C LYS A 360 -13.37 -13.58 -18.69
N SER A 361 -14.09 -14.42 -17.96
CA SER A 361 -15.53 -14.25 -17.69
C SER A 361 -15.83 -13.15 -16.66
N GLY A 362 -14.81 -12.67 -15.94
CA GLY A 362 -14.93 -11.62 -14.93
C GLY A 362 -14.63 -10.21 -15.44
N CYS A 363 -14.37 -9.31 -14.50
CA CYS A 363 -14.08 -7.91 -14.79
C CYS A 363 -12.62 -7.51 -14.57
N TYR A 364 -11.67 -8.43 -14.71
CA TYR A 364 -10.26 -8.19 -14.43
C TYR A 364 -9.69 -6.95 -15.15
N THR A 365 -10.17 -6.70 -16.39
CA THR A 365 -9.85 -5.50 -17.15
C THR A 365 -10.28 -4.17 -16.51
N ALA A 366 -11.05 -4.19 -15.42
CA ALA A 366 -11.32 -2.98 -14.64
C ALA A 366 -10.05 -2.44 -13.96
N PHE A 367 -9.10 -3.32 -13.69
CA PHE A 367 -7.82 -3.03 -13.05
C PHE A 367 -6.67 -2.84 -14.05
N ASP A 368 -6.88 -3.10 -15.34
CA ASP A 368 -5.91 -2.85 -16.40
C ASP A 368 -5.77 -1.34 -16.65
N LYS A 369 -4.69 -0.78 -16.15
CA LYS A 369 -4.31 0.64 -16.28
C LYS A 369 -2.81 0.75 -16.51
N ARG A 370 -2.34 1.92 -16.88
CA ARG A 370 -0.91 2.20 -16.88
C ARG A 370 -0.32 2.01 -15.48
N GLY A 371 0.79 1.31 -15.39
CA GLY A 371 1.46 1.00 -14.13
C GLY A 371 0.77 -0.06 -13.28
N THR A 372 -0.08 -0.88 -13.88
CA THR A 372 -0.61 -2.09 -13.26
C THR A 372 -0.29 -3.33 -14.09
N TRP A 373 -0.05 -4.44 -13.43
CA TRP A 373 0.20 -5.75 -14.06
C TRP A 373 -0.76 -6.78 -13.52
N SER A 374 -1.13 -7.71 -14.39
CA SER A 374 -1.81 -8.93 -13.95
C SER A 374 -0.90 -9.71 -13.01
N VAL A 375 -1.47 -10.28 -11.96
CA VAL A 375 -0.80 -11.25 -11.07
C VAL A 375 -1.08 -12.68 -11.50
N ARG A 376 -1.98 -12.89 -12.47
CA ARG A 376 -2.28 -14.19 -13.07
C ARG A 376 -1.48 -14.38 -14.36
N ASP A 377 -0.88 -15.53 -14.55
CA ASP A 377 -0.09 -15.89 -15.74
C ASP A 377 -0.93 -16.16 -16.99
N ASP A 378 -2.23 -16.45 -16.80
CA ASP A 378 -3.21 -16.69 -17.88
C ASP A 378 -3.99 -15.43 -18.32
N VAL A 379 -3.69 -14.26 -17.72
CA VAL A 379 -4.32 -12.96 -18.04
C VAL A 379 -3.27 -11.89 -18.31
N THR A 380 -3.41 -11.19 -19.43
CA THR A 380 -2.52 -10.09 -19.81
C THR A 380 -3.23 -8.75 -19.63
N PHE A 381 -2.55 -7.78 -18.98
CA PHE A 381 -2.92 -6.37 -19.00
C PHE A 381 -2.24 -5.69 -20.18
N GLU A 382 -3.01 -4.97 -20.99
CA GLU A 382 -2.52 -4.42 -22.26
C GLU A 382 -2.15 -2.94 -22.18
N LYS A 383 -2.71 -2.20 -21.20
CA LYS A 383 -2.55 -0.73 -21.15
C LYS A 383 -1.20 -0.26 -20.62
N ASN A 384 -0.46 -1.13 -19.93
CA ASN A 384 0.77 -0.71 -19.28
C ASN A 384 1.89 -0.39 -20.27
N GLY A 385 2.04 -1.20 -21.32
CA GLY A 385 3.07 -1.03 -22.34
C GLY A 385 4.51 -1.26 -21.87
N LYS A 386 4.71 -1.70 -20.59
CA LYS A 386 6.02 -2.01 -19.99
C LYS A 386 5.91 -3.24 -19.11
N THR A 387 6.97 -4.05 -19.09
CA THR A 387 7.07 -5.20 -18.20
C THR A 387 7.58 -4.78 -16.80
N VAL A 388 7.43 -5.66 -15.82
CA VAL A 388 7.97 -5.47 -14.45
C VAL A 388 9.49 -5.33 -14.49
N GLU A 389 10.16 -6.13 -15.36
CA GLU A 389 11.61 -6.13 -15.54
C GLU A 389 12.09 -4.82 -16.18
N GLU A 390 11.39 -4.29 -17.20
CA GLU A 390 11.73 -3.00 -17.82
C GLU A 390 11.63 -1.84 -16.83
N VAL A 391 10.66 -1.91 -15.90
CA VAL A 391 10.51 -0.91 -14.82
C VAL A 391 11.54 -1.11 -13.74
N LYS A 392 12.05 -2.34 -13.56
CA LYS A 392 13.00 -2.75 -12.52
C LYS A 392 12.40 -2.62 -11.12
N LEU A 393 11.39 -3.44 -10.84
CA LEU A 393 10.79 -3.55 -9.51
C LEU A 393 11.46 -4.66 -8.69
N THR A 394 11.55 -4.47 -7.37
CA THR A 394 11.90 -5.51 -6.41
C THR A 394 10.65 -6.06 -5.71
N GLU A 395 10.74 -7.24 -5.11
CA GLU A 395 9.69 -7.76 -4.24
C GLU A 395 9.77 -7.09 -2.87
N PRO A 396 8.64 -6.78 -2.21
CA PRO A 396 8.63 -6.22 -0.87
C PRO A 396 8.98 -7.26 0.18
N ASP A 397 9.73 -6.85 1.20
CA ASP A 397 10.00 -7.63 2.42
C ASP A 397 9.04 -7.16 3.52
N PHE A 398 7.80 -7.66 3.49
CA PHE A 398 6.72 -7.16 4.34
C PHE A 398 6.99 -7.31 5.84
N ASP A 399 7.62 -8.39 6.29
CA ASP A 399 7.93 -8.59 7.71
C ASP A 399 8.91 -7.51 8.21
N ASN A 400 9.99 -7.29 7.49
CA ASN A 400 10.96 -6.26 7.85
C ASN A 400 10.44 -4.84 7.57
N ILE A 401 9.58 -4.64 6.57
CA ILE A 401 8.89 -3.36 6.35
C ILE A 401 8.02 -3.03 7.55
N TYR A 402 7.19 -3.97 8.03
CA TYR A 402 6.30 -3.76 9.17
C TYR A 402 7.08 -3.34 10.42
N ASP A 403 8.17 -4.03 10.73
CA ASP A 403 9.04 -3.71 11.87
C ASP A 403 9.75 -2.35 11.73
N THR A 404 10.10 -1.95 10.50
CA THR A 404 10.85 -0.71 10.22
C THR A 404 9.96 0.52 10.12
N TYR A 405 8.68 0.35 9.75
CA TYR A 405 7.74 1.42 9.46
C TYR A 405 7.57 2.46 10.57
N PRO A 406 7.41 2.11 11.86
CA PRO A 406 7.30 3.09 12.94
C PRO A 406 8.53 4.00 13.04
N ASN A 407 9.74 3.45 12.80
CA ASN A 407 10.98 4.21 12.82
C ASN A 407 11.05 5.23 11.69
N VAL A 408 10.73 4.82 10.45
CA VAL A 408 10.74 5.70 9.27
C VAL A 408 9.80 6.89 9.48
N THR A 409 8.58 6.67 9.96
CA THR A 409 7.61 7.74 10.21
C THR A 409 8.08 8.72 11.30
N ALA A 410 8.68 8.20 12.37
CA ALA A 410 9.20 9.03 13.46
C ALA A 410 10.40 9.87 13.01
N TYR A 411 11.35 9.28 12.26
CA TYR A 411 12.50 10.00 11.71
C TYR A 411 12.10 11.05 10.69
N TRP A 412 11.13 10.75 9.83
CA TRP A 412 10.58 11.73 8.89
C TRP A 412 10.12 12.99 9.64
N LYS A 413 9.25 12.84 10.61
CA LYS A 413 8.70 13.95 11.39
C LYS A 413 9.81 14.75 12.09
N TYR A 414 10.79 14.07 12.67
CA TYR A 414 11.87 14.73 13.39
C TYR A 414 12.84 15.46 12.45
N TRP A 415 13.44 14.76 11.47
CA TRP A 415 14.44 15.37 10.58
C TRP A 415 13.84 16.46 9.72
N ARG A 416 12.61 16.25 9.23
CA ARG A 416 11.92 17.27 8.44
C ARG A 416 11.64 18.53 9.24
N SER A 417 11.30 18.41 10.51
CA SER A 417 11.13 19.59 11.41
C SER A 417 12.41 20.38 11.64
N LEU A 418 13.57 19.75 11.48
CA LEU A 418 14.87 20.43 11.57
C LEU A 418 15.24 21.12 10.25
N ALA A 419 14.92 20.51 9.11
CA ALA A 419 15.23 21.04 7.78
C ALA A 419 14.40 22.27 7.40
N THR A 420 13.23 22.45 8.01
CA THR A 420 12.32 23.59 7.73
C THR A 420 12.55 24.80 8.63
N LYS A 421 13.55 24.76 9.53
CA LYS A 421 13.96 25.88 10.37
C LYS A 421 15.10 26.64 9.74
#